data_4e11203783ebfa9e665a708ff80f7391
#
_entry.id   4e11203783ebfa9e665a708ff80f7391
#
_cell.length_a   1.000
_cell.length_b   1.000
_cell.length_c   1.000
_cell.angle_alpha   90.00
_cell.angle_beta   90.00
_cell.angle_gamma   90.00
#
_symmetry.space_group_name_H-M   'P 1'
#
loop_
_entity.id
_entity.type
_entity.pdbx_description
1 polymer ?
#
loop_
_entity_poly.entity_id
_entity_poly.type
_entity_poly.pdbx_seq_one_letter_code
_entity_poly.pdbx_strand_id
1 'polypeptide(L)'
;MNVIGIIPARMQSSRLPGKVMKKIFNIPMIGHVYYRSKLSKLMSDVYVTTCDVKIKDYIQSINGKVIMTSKNHQRAVDRTEEALKKIEKITKKKIDLIVMIQGDEPLLEPQMINQVVDTFKRNKSVQISNLYTVLNNLKEILDPNRVKVVVDNNDNAIYFSREKISTIKKRAKKIYYKQGNV
;
A
#
# COMPACT_ATOMS: atom_id res chain seq x y z
N MET A 1 5.87 14.46 13.82
CA MET A 1 6.04 13.15 13.16
C MET A 1 6.28 13.40 11.68
N ASN A 2 7.42 13.00 11.17
CA ASN A 2 7.79 13.12 9.75
C ASN A 2 7.29 11.86 9.02
N VAL A 3 6.24 12.00 8.22
CA VAL A 3 5.55 10.90 7.55
C VAL A 3 5.78 11.01 6.05
N ILE A 4 6.19 9.93 5.40
CA ILE A 4 6.31 9.87 3.94
C ILE A 4 5.53 8.70 3.36
N GLY A 5 5.03 8.89 2.13
CA GLY A 5 4.51 7.81 1.29
C GLY A 5 5.62 7.21 0.44
N ILE A 6 5.69 5.88 0.38
CA ILE A 6 6.57 5.16 -0.55
C ILE A 6 5.73 4.22 -1.40
N ILE A 7 5.83 4.35 -2.72
CA ILE A 7 5.10 3.57 -3.71
C ILE A 7 6.09 2.65 -4.43
N PRO A 8 6.26 1.39 -3.99
CA PRO A 8 7.09 0.43 -4.71
C PRO A 8 6.42 0.03 -6.04
N ALA A 9 7.18 0.11 -7.12
CA ALA A 9 6.70 -0.22 -8.46
C ALA A 9 7.78 -0.95 -9.27
N ARG A 10 7.36 -1.89 -10.13
CA ARG A 10 8.24 -2.59 -11.07
C ARG A 10 7.48 -2.97 -12.34
N MET A 11 8.20 -3.08 -13.46
CA MET A 11 7.63 -3.57 -14.73
C MET A 11 7.31 -5.05 -14.68
N GLN A 12 8.10 -5.81 -13.94
CA GLN A 12 7.93 -7.26 -13.83
C GLN A 12 6.69 -7.59 -12.97
N SER A 13 5.72 -8.22 -13.59
CA SER A 13 4.53 -8.76 -12.94
C SER A 13 4.16 -10.07 -13.62
N SER A 14 3.97 -11.14 -12.85
CA SER A 14 3.68 -12.48 -13.37
C SER A 14 2.36 -12.56 -14.11
N ARG A 15 1.32 -11.88 -13.62
CA ARG A 15 -0.04 -11.91 -14.19
C ARG A 15 -0.25 -10.90 -15.33
N LEU A 16 0.37 -9.73 -15.26
CA LEU A 16 0.23 -8.66 -16.25
C LEU A 16 1.53 -7.84 -16.34
N PRO A 17 2.48 -8.21 -17.22
CA PRO A 17 3.72 -7.45 -17.38
C PRO A 17 3.46 -5.98 -17.69
N GLY A 18 4.21 -5.10 -17.04
CA GLY A 18 4.07 -3.67 -17.22
C GLY A 18 2.79 -3.06 -16.64
N LYS A 19 2.06 -3.78 -15.78
CA LYS A 19 0.77 -3.36 -15.21
C LYS A 19 0.77 -1.90 -14.77
N VAL A 20 1.76 -1.47 -14.00
CA VAL A 20 1.84 -0.11 -13.44
C VAL A 20 1.96 0.99 -14.49
N MET A 21 2.41 0.65 -15.69
CA MET A 21 2.52 1.57 -16.84
C MET A 21 1.35 1.46 -17.84
N LYS A 22 0.38 0.56 -17.60
CA LYS A 22 -0.87 0.54 -18.40
C LYS A 22 -1.67 1.80 -18.11
N LYS A 23 -2.19 2.40 -19.18
CA LYS A 23 -2.95 3.65 -19.08
C LYS A 23 -4.40 3.41 -18.66
N ILE A 24 -4.89 4.24 -17.78
CA ILE A 24 -6.29 4.45 -17.44
C ILE A 24 -6.59 5.91 -17.80
N PHE A 25 -7.50 6.18 -18.74
CA PHE A 25 -7.78 7.53 -19.25
C PHE A 25 -6.50 8.34 -19.59
N ASN A 26 -5.61 7.76 -20.40
CA ASN A 26 -4.35 8.37 -20.84
C ASN A 26 -3.25 8.57 -19.78
N ILE A 27 -3.49 8.29 -18.50
CA ILE A 27 -2.52 8.37 -17.43
C ILE A 27 -2.10 6.94 -17.04
N PRO A 28 -0.80 6.60 -16.96
CA PRO A 28 -0.34 5.34 -16.42
C PRO A 28 -0.89 5.08 -15.02
N MET A 29 -1.19 3.82 -14.70
CA MET A 29 -1.75 3.42 -13.39
C MET A 29 -0.95 3.98 -12.21
N ILE A 30 0.38 3.92 -12.29
CA ILE A 30 1.27 4.48 -11.25
C ILE A 30 1.09 5.99 -11.08
N GLY A 31 0.73 6.71 -12.14
CA GLY A 31 0.44 8.15 -12.09
C GLY A 31 -0.81 8.42 -11.26
N HIS A 32 -1.88 7.64 -11.46
CA HIS A 32 -3.08 7.76 -10.63
C HIS A 32 -2.76 7.55 -9.15
N VAL A 33 -2.02 6.49 -8.83
CA VAL A 33 -1.61 6.21 -7.45
C VAL A 33 -0.79 7.37 -6.89
N TYR A 34 0.19 7.86 -7.64
CA TYR A 34 1.05 8.96 -7.22
C TYR A 34 0.26 10.24 -6.93
N TYR A 35 -0.58 10.69 -7.88
CA TYR A 35 -1.38 11.90 -7.71
C TYR A 35 -2.35 11.79 -6.54
N ARG A 36 -3.06 10.67 -6.41
CA ARG A 36 -4.00 10.45 -5.31
C ARG A 36 -3.30 10.40 -3.95
N SER A 37 -2.11 9.80 -3.88
CA SER A 37 -1.28 9.80 -2.67
C SER A 37 -0.86 11.22 -2.26
N LYS A 38 -0.50 12.06 -3.23
CA LYS A 38 -0.12 13.46 -2.98
C LYS A 38 -1.25 14.32 -2.40
N LEU A 39 -2.51 13.90 -2.51
CA LEU A 39 -3.65 14.60 -1.92
C LEU A 39 -3.78 14.39 -0.41
N SER A 40 -3.09 13.40 0.18
CA SER A 40 -3.04 13.25 1.63
C SER A 40 -2.25 14.41 2.26
N LYS A 41 -2.88 15.09 3.21
CA LYS A 41 -2.27 16.21 3.95
C LYS A 41 -1.41 15.75 5.14
N LEU A 42 -1.40 14.46 5.45
CA LEU A 42 -0.68 13.91 6.60
C LEU A 42 0.71 13.38 6.23
N MET A 43 1.06 13.36 4.96
CA MET A 43 2.39 13.01 4.48
C MET A 43 3.15 14.28 4.05
N SER A 44 4.41 14.37 4.46
CA SER A 44 5.30 15.47 4.04
C SER A 44 5.74 15.33 2.58
N ASP A 45 5.85 14.08 2.12
CA ASP A 45 6.28 13.76 0.76
C ASP A 45 5.79 12.39 0.30
N VAL A 46 5.82 12.17 -1.04
CA VAL A 46 5.55 10.88 -1.67
C VAL A 46 6.66 10.55 -2.65
N TYR A 47 7.19 9.34 -2.55
CA TYR A 47 8.25 8.82 -3.42
C TYR A 47 7.80 7.55 -4.12
N VAL A 48 8.06 7.46 -5.42
CA VAL A 48 7.99 6.17 -6.12
C VAL A 48 9.36 5.50 -6.03
N THR A 49 9.40 4.21 -5.73
CA THR A 49 10.64 3.45 -5.73
C THR A 49 10.60 2.33 -6.76
N THR A 50 11.65 2.25 -7.58
CA THR A 50 11.69 1.33 -8.72
C THR A 50 13.12 0.95 -9.09
N CYS A 51 13.27 -0.15 -9.83
CA CYS A 51 14.50 -0.49 -10.55
C CYS A 51 14.40 -0.21 -12.06
N ASP A 52 13.25 0.26 -12.53
CA ASP A 52 12.94 0.36 -13.96
C ASP A 52 13.04 1.81 -14.44
N VAL A 53 13.89 2.05 -15.42
CA VAL A 53 14.13 3.39 -16.00
C VAL A 53 12.83 3.97 -16.56
N LYS A 54 12.01 3.17 -17.23
CA LYS A 54 10.73 3.62 -17.79
C LYS A 54 9.77 4.21 -16.75
N ILE A 55 9.71 3.60 -15.56
CA ILE A 55 8.90 4.12 -14.45
C ILE A 55 9.53 5.41 -13.90
N LYS A 56 10.85 5.40 -13.73
CA LYS A 56 11.61 6.60 -13.28
C LYS A 56 11.32 7.78 -14.21
N ASP A 57 11.52 7.61 -15.52
CA ASP A 57 11.37 8.69 -16.50
C ASP A 57 9.95 9.24 -16.54
N TYR A 58 8.95 8.37 -16.45
CA TYR A 58 7.56 8.80 -16.34
C TYR A 58 7.30 9.61 -15.06
N ILE A 59 7.74 9.15 -13.91
CA ILE A 59 7.53 9.87 -12.64
C ILE A 59 8.24 11.22 -12.66
N GLN A 60 9.45 11.29 -13.21
CA GLN A 60 10.17 12.56 -13.40
C GLN A 60 9.46 13.50 -14.37
N SER A 61 8.86 12.98 -15.46
CA SER A 61 8.12 13.81 -16.44
C SER A 61 6.88 14.49 -15.86
N ILE A 62 6.35 13.97 -14.74
CA ILE A 62 5.25 14.57 -13.99
C ILE A 62 5.72 15.32 -12.72
N ASN A 63 6.99 15.69 -12.66
CA ASN A 63 7.64 16.33 -11.50
C ASN A 63 7.51 15.52 -10.20
N GLY A 64 7.42 14.20 -10.32
CA GLY A 64 7.33 13.29 -9.18
C GLY A 64 8.72 12.93 -8.63
N LYS A 65 8.76 12.58 -7.34
CA LYS A 65 9.97 12.11 -6.66
C LYS A 65 10.13 10.61 -6.85
N VAL A 66 11.30 10.19 -7.33
CA VAL A 66 11.62 8.79 -7.57
C VAL A 66 12.96 8.40 -6.97
N ILE A 67 13.03 7.22 -6.39
CA ILE A 67 14.24 6.62 -5.84
C ILE A 67 14.54 5.32 -6.59
N MET A 68 15.70 5.25 -7.21
CA MET A 68 16.17 4.01 -7.85
C MET A 68 16.67 3.04 -6.79
N THR A 69 16.23 1.78 -6.90
CA THR A 69 16.57 0.68 -5.99
C THR A 69 17.05 -0.55 -6.76
N SER A 70 17.64 -1.51 -6.05
CA SER A 70 18.15 -2.74 -6.62
C SER A 70 17.09 -3.52 -7.41
N LYS A 71 17.52 -4.20 -8.47
CA LYS A 71 16.72 -5.18 -9.23
C LYS A 71 16.45 -6.46 -8.44
N ASN A 72 17.29 -6.77 -7.45
CA ASN A 72 17.28 -8.02 -6.72
C ASN A 72 16.14 -8.15 -5.71
N HIS A 73 15.45 -7.05 -5.40
CA HIS A 73 14.36 -7.10 -4.45
C HIS A 73 13.15 -7.88 -4.98
N GLN A 74 12.83 -8.98 -4.30
CA GLN A 74 11.66 -9.81 -4.57
C GLN A 74 10.39 -9.20 -3.99
N ARG A 75 10.50 -8.58 -2.81
CA ARG A 75 9.37 -8.04 -2.04
C ARG A 75 9.32 -6.52 -2.11
N ALA A 76 8.10 -6.00 -2.04
CA ALA A 76 7.86 -4.55 -1.97
C ALA A 76 8.49 -3.93 -0.71
N VAL A 77 8.47 -4.65 0.42
CA VAL A 77 9.03 -4.21 1.71
C VAL A 77 10.54 -3.98 1.61
N ASP A 78 11.29 -4.93 1.04
CA ASP A 78 12.75 -4.82 0.90
C ASP A 78 13.14 -3.60 0.05
N ARG A 79 12.36 -3.35 -1.01
CA ARG A 79 12.52 -2.18 -1.88
C ARG A 79 12.21 -0.88 -1.12
N THR A 80 11.18 -0.90 -0.29
CA THR A 80 10.79 0.25 0.53
C THR A 80 11.86 0.57 1.57
N GLU A 81 12.46 -0.43 2.19
CA GLU A 81 13.56 -0.25 3.15
C GLU A 81 14.80 0.38 2.51
N GLU A 82 15.23 -0.12 1.33
CA GLU A 82 16.36 0.51 0.61
C GLU A 82 16.04 1.96 0.25
N ALA A 83 14.80 2.22 -0.20
CA ALA A 83 14.38 3.58 -0.55
C ALA A 83 14.39 4.50 0.67
N LEU A 84 13.90 4.04 1.83
CA LEU A 84 13.95 4.80 3.08
C LEU A 84 15.37 5.25 3.41
N LYS A 85 16.33 4.30 3.45
CA LYS A 85 17.74 4.61 3.75
C LYS A 85 18.33 5.66 2.79
N LYS A 86 17.97 5.57 1.50
CA LYS A 86 18.39 6.55 0.49
C LYS A 86 17.73 7.92 0.70
N ILE A 87 16.43 7.95 1.01
CA ILE A 87 15.68 9.19 1.27
C ILE A 87 16.27 9.91 2.48
N GLU A 88 16.49 9.22 3.60
CA GLU A 88 17.08 9.80 4.80
C GLU A 88 18.50 10.35 4.52
N LYS A 89 19.32 9.62 3.75
CA LYS A 89 20.66 10.08 3.35
C LYS A 89 20.61 11.35 2.48
N ILE A 90 19.67 11.42 1.54
CA ILE A 90 19.51 12.56 0.62
C ILE A 90 18.93 13.78 1.35
N THR A 91 17.89 13.57 2.12
CA THR A 91 17.17 14.67 2.80
C THR A 91 17.81 15.10 4.11
N LYS A 92 18.68 14.27 4.68
CA LYS A 92 19.29 14.38 6.02
C LYS A 92 18.24 14.55 7.12
N LYS A 93 17.05 13.99 6.91
CA LYS A 93 15.95 14.00 7.86
C LYS A 93 15.56 12.57 8.21
N LYS A 94 15.40 12.29 9.51
CA LYS A 94 14.84 11.02 9.96
C LYS A 94 13.36 10.95 9.61
N ILE A 95 12.93 9.79 9.17
CA ILE A 95 11.53 9.47 8.90
C ILE A 95 10.97 8.69 10.08
N ASP A 96 9.87 9.17 10.65
CA ASP A 96 9.22 8.55 11.81
C ASP A 96 8.20 7.48 11.39
N LEU A 97 7.55 7.69 10.23
CA LEU A 97 6.51 6.78 9.72
C LEU A 97 6.54 6.70 8.20
N ILE A 98 6.45 5.48 7.69
CA ILE A 98 6.29 5.20 6.26
C ILE A 98 4.89 4.67 6.01
N VAL A 99 4.21 5.23 5.03
CA VAL A 99 3.02 4.64 4.42
C VAL A 99 3.46 3.95 3.13
N MET A 100 3.48 2.62 3.13
CA MET A 100 3.76 1.83 1.93
C MET A 100 2.49 1.70 1.10
N ILE A 101 2.45 2.32 -0.06
CA ILE A 101 1.28 2.40 -0.94
C ILE A 101 1.48 1.49 -2.14
N GLN A 102 0.53 0.61 -2.41
CA GLN A 102 0.62 -0.31 -3.55
C GLN A 102 0.54 0.44 -4.88
N GLY A 103 1.55 0.27 -5.74
CA GLY A 103 1.63 0.96 -7.04
C GLY A 103 0.58 0.55 -8.07
N ASP A 104 -0.26 -0.42 -7.75
CA ASP A 104 -1.32 -0.96 -8.60
C ASP A 104 -2.74 -0.78 -8.03
N GLU A 105 -2.90 0.17 -7.10
CA GLU A 105 -4.19 0.55 -6.49
C GLU A 105 -4.64 1.95 -6.96
N PRO A 106 -5.08 2.11 -8.23
CA PRO A 106 -5.40 3.42 -8.81
C PRO A 106 -6.63 4.09 -8.19
N LEU A 107 -7.45 3.36 -7.43
CA LEU A 107 -8.63 3.87 -6.73
C LEU A 107 -8.34 4.23 -5.25
N LEU A 108 -7.08 4.23 -4.83
CA LEU A 108 -6.68 4.69 -3.51
C LEU A 108 -7.32 6.06 -3.18
N GLU A 109 -7.92 6.17 -2.02
CA GLU A 109 -8.47 7.44 -1.51
C GLU A 109 -7.49 8.06 -0.50
N PRO A 110 -7.26 9.39 -0.55
CA PRO A 110 -6.38 10.07 0.40
C PRO A 110 -6.78 9.86 1.87
N GLN A 111 -8.08 9.69 2.13
CA GLN A 111 -8.62 9.39 3.46
C GLN A 111 -8.13 8.05 4.02
N MET A 112 -7.91 7.04 3.16
CA MET A 112 -7.34 5.76 3.58
C MET A 112 -5.95 5.95 4.17
N ILE A 113 -5.11 6.77 3.52
CA ILE A 113 -3.78 7.12 4.02
C ILE A 113 -3.89 7.84 5.37
N ASN A 114 -4.81 8.81 5.47
CA ASN A 114 -5.00 9.57 6.69
C ASN A 114 -5.42 8.67 7.87
N GLN A 115 -6.31 7.69 7.64
CA GLN A 115 -6.73 6.73 8.65
C GLN A 115 -5.54 5.92 9.19
N VAL A 116 -4.67 5.41 8.30
CA VAL A 116 -3.46 4.68 8.71
C VAL A 116 -2.55 5.57 9.55
N VAL A 117 -2.28 6.79 9.12
CA VAL A 117 -1.40 7.72 9.85
C VAL A 117 -1.98 8.12 11.21
N ASP A 118 -3.30 8.34 11.29
CA ASP A 118 -3.96 8.73 12.54
C ASP A 118 -3.95 7.61 13.57
N THR A 119 -3.89 6.33 13.19
CA THR A 119 -3.70 5.21 14.12
C THR A 119 -2.42 5.40 14.94
N PHE A 120 -1.31 5.76 14.31
CA PHE A 120 -0.03 6.02 15.00
C PHE A 120 -0.01 7.29 15.85
N LYS A 121 -0.84 8.28 15.50
CA LYS A 121 -0.99 9.48 16.34
C LYS A 121 -1.74 9.17 17.63
N ARG A 122 -2.80 8.35 17.53
CA ARG A 122 -3.66 7.98 18.67
C ARG A 122 -3.00 6.97 19.60
N ASN A 123 -2.26 6.02 19.06
CA ASN A 123 -1.62 4.96 19.85
C ASN A 123 -0.14 4.80 19.46
N LYS A 124 0.74 5.22 20.36
CA LYS A 124 2.20 5.20 20.17
C LYS A 124 2.82 3.80 20.27
N SER A 125 2.09 2.81 20.77
CA SER A 125 2.55 1.42 20.85
C SER A 125 2.38 0.66 19.52
N VAL A 126 1.59 1.20 18.59
CA VAL A 126 1.37 0.58 17.28
C VAL A 126 2.65 0.68 16.45
N GLN A 127 3.11 -0.46 15.95
CA GLN A 127 4.29 -0.57 15.09
C GLN A 127 3.92 -0.78 13.62
N ILE A 128 2.80 -1.47 13.35
CA ILE A 128 2.30 -1.76 12.01
C ILE A 128 0.78 -1.57 12.00
N SER A 129 0.27 -0.90 10.98
CA SER A 129 -1.18 -0.74 10.74
C SER A 129 -1.53 -1.09 9.31
N ASN A 130 -2.70 -1.69 9.13
CA ASN A 130 -3.30 -1.97 7.83
C ASN A 130 -4.79 -1.61 7.85
N LEU A 131 -5.33 -1.31 6.68
CA LEU A 131 -6.77 -1.14 6.53
C LEU A 131 -7.46 -2.47 6.28
N TYR A 132 -8.67 -2.61 6.79
CA TYR A 132 -9.57 -3.71 6.48
C TYR A 132 -10.99 -3.21 6.25
N THR A 133 -11.81 -4.04 5.61
CA THR A 133 -13.22 -3.77 5.37
C THR A 133 -14.04 -5.06 5.50
N VAL A 134 -15.34 -4.90 5.68
CA VAL A 134 -16.25 -6.04 5.80
C VAL A 134 -16.43 -6.71 4.45
N LEU A 135 -16.40 -8.03 4.42
CA LEU A 135 -16.80 -8.84 3.26
C LEU A 135 -18.32 -9.06 3.31
N ASN A 136 -19.02 -8.59 2.30
CA ASN A 136 -20.49 -8.49 2.33
C ASN A 136 -21.20 -9.71 1.72
N ASN A 137 -20.49 -10.57 1.03
CA ASN A 137 -21.12 -11.71 0.37
C ASN A 137 -20.24 -12.95 0.37
N LEU A 138 -20.89 -14.11 0.15
CA LEU A 138 -20.24 -15.42 0.17
C LEU A 138 -19.16 -15.56 -0.92
N LYS A 139 -19.36 -14.98 -2.10
CA LYS A 139 -18.38 -15.02 -3.19
C LYS A 139 -17.07 -14.35 -2.78
N GLU A 140 -17.13 -13.22 -2.09
CA GLU A 140 -15.94 -12.54 -1.59
C GLU A 140 -15.22 -13.33 -0.49
N ILE A 141 -15.99 -13.98 0.39
CA ILE A 141 -15.45 -14.79 1.48
C ILE A 141 -14.70 -16.02 0.94
N LEU A 142 -15.21 -16.64 -0.12
CA LEU A 142 -14.64 -17.83 -0.75
C LEU A 142 -13.51 -17.50 -1.74
N ASP A 143 -13.35 -16.24 -2.17
CA ASP A 143 -12.32 -15.85 -3.13
C ASP A 143 -10.90 -15.96 -2.50
N PRO A 144 -10.03 -16.87 -3.00
CA PRO A 144 -8.67 -17.04 -2.46
C PRO A 144 -7.75 -15.86 -2.78
N ASN A 145 -8.14 -14.96 -3.69
CA ASN A 145 -7.40 -13.74 -3.96
C ASN A 145 -7.62 -12.65 -2.91
N ARG A 146 -8.67 -12.78 -2.09
CA ARG A 146 -8.96 -11.87 -0.99
C ARG A 146 -8.38 -12.39 0.32
N VAL A 147 -7.50 -11.62 0.92
CA VAL A 147 -6.97 -11.94 2.24
C VAL A 147 -8.03 -11.64 3.30
N LYS A 148 -8.37 -12.63 4.12
CA LYS A 148 -9.26 -12.47 5.27
C LYS A 148 -8.42 -12.14 6.48
N VAL A 149 -8.96 -11.34 7.38
CA VAL A 149 -8.33 -11.01 8.66
C VAL A 149 -9.30 -11.28 9.80
N VAL A 150 -8.80 -11.85 10.88
CA VAL A 150 -9.48 -11.91 12.18
C VAL A 150 -8.86 -10.88 13.08
N VAL A 151 -9.69 -10.08 13.71
CA VAL A 151 -9.26 -9.04 14.67
C VAL A 151 -9.84 -9.33 16.05
N ASP A 152 -9.17 -8.83 17.09
CA ASP A 152 -9.71 -8.78 18.46
C ASP A 152 -10.66 -7.58 18.65
N ASN A 153 -11.17 -7.40 19.86
CA ASN A 153 -12.08 -6.29 20.20
C ASN A 153 -11.40 -4.90 20.16
N ASN A 154 -10.08 -4.85 20.03
CA ASN A 154 -9.29 -3.63 19.94
C ASN A 154 -8.73 -3.38 18.52
N ASP A 155 -9.28 -4.09 17.53
CA ASP A 155 -8.83 -4.05 16.12
C ASP A 155 -7.39 -4.55 15.89
N ASN A 156 -6.80 -5.31 16.83
CA ASN A 156 -5.53 -5.96 16.60
C ASN A 156 -5.73 -7.21 15.74
N ALA A 157 -4.93 -7.34 14.69
CA ALA A 157 -4.97 -8.50 13.82
C ALA A 157 -4.41 -9.73 14.54
N ILE A 158 -5.23 -10.79 14.62
CA ILE A 158 -4.86 -12.08 15.21
C ILE A 158 -4.36 -13.05 14.15
N TYR A 159 -5.02 -13.05 12.96
CA TYR A 159 -4.73 -14.03 11.93
C TYR A 159 -5.13 -13.53 10.53
N PHE A 160 -4.30 -13.86 9.54
CA PHE A 160 -4.56 -13.60 8.13
C PHE A 160 -4.61 -14.90 7.33
N SER A 161 -5.55 -15.03 6.40
CA SER A 161 -5.64 -16.19 5.51
C SER A 161 -6.22 -15.85 4.14
N ARG A 162 -5.76 -16.53 3.11
CA ARG A 162 -6.43 -16.56 1.80
C ARG A 162 -7.59 -17.55 1.79
N GLU A 163 -7.52 -18.58 2.63
CA GLU A 163 -8.58 -19.56 2.81
C GLU A 163 -9.71 -19.00 3.68
N LYS A 164 -10.84 -19.68 3.63
CA LYS A 164 -11.97 -19.40 4.51
C LYS A 164 -11.62 -19.71 5.96
N ILE A 165 -11.69 -18.71 6.84
CA ILE A 165 -11.27 -18.87 8.25
C ILE A 165 -12.30 -19.62 9.09
N SER A 166 -13.59 -19.63 8.72
CA SER A 166 -14.65 -20.19 9.55
C SER A 166 -15.72 -20.89 8.73
N THR A 167 -16.42 -21.87 9.37
CA THR A 167 -17.60 -22.50 8.80
C THR A 167 -18.78 -21.54 8.79
N ILE A 168 -19.41 -21.36 7.64
CA ILE A 168 -20.60 -20.52 7.49
C ILE A 168 -21.82 -21.36 7.87
N LYS A 169 -22.39 -21.10 9.05
CA LYS A 169 -23.70 -21.66 9.42
C LYS A 169 -24.79 -20.65 9.07
N LYS A 170 -25.92 -21.10 8.52
CA LYS A 170 -27.03 -20.24 8.05
C LYS A 170 -27.59 -19.25 9.08
N ARG A 171 -27.31 -19.43 10.38
CA ARG A 171 -27.87 -18.60 11.48
C ARG A 171 -26.85 -17.67 12.19
N ALA A 172 -25.55 -17.75 11.86
CA ALA A 172 -24.55 -16.86 12.49
C ALA A 172 -24.19 -15.73 11.53
N LYS A 173 -24.52 -14.50 11.87
CA LYS A 173 -23.91 -13.31 11.24
C LYS A 173 -22.43 -13.29 11.62
N LYS A 174 -21.58 -13.97 10.86
CA LYS A 174 -20.15 -13.86 11.01
C LYS A 174 -19.66 -12.76 10.08
N ILE A 175 -18.96 -11.82 10.65
CA ILE A 175 -18.33 -10.73 9.93
C ILE A 175 -16.94 -11.21 9.52
N TYR A 176 -16.66 -11.17 8.23
CA TYR A 176 -15.35 -11.47 7.67
C TYR A 176 -14.76 -10.16 7.14
N TYR A 177 -13.48 -9.99 7.34
CA TYR A 177 -12.77 -8.78 6.97
C TYR A 177 -11.75 -9.09 5.87
N LYS A 178 -11.52 -8.14 5.02
CA LYS A 178 -10.47 -8.17 4.01
C LYS A 178 -9.38 -7.20 4.43
N GLN A 179 -8.12 -7.61 4.30
CA GLN A 179 -7.01 -6.68 4.43
C GLN A 179 -7.13 -5.57 3.38
N GLY A 180 -6.98 -4.32 3.79
CA GLY A 180 -6.86 -3.18 2.89
C GLY A 180 -5.57 -3.23 2.06
N ASN A 181 -5.51 -2.44 1.00
CA ASN A 181 -4.39 -2.40 0.06
C ASN A 181 -3.57 -1.10 0.20
N VAL A 182 -3.47 -0.56 1.41
CA VAL A 182 -2.62 0.61 1.72
C VAL A 182 -1.40 0.18 2.50
#